data_6211ec34961c02ff073ae73694ffde58
#
_entry.id   6211ec34961c02ff073ae73694ffde58
#
_cell.length_a   1.000
_cell.length_b   1.000
_cell.length_c   1.000
_cell.angle_alpha   90.00
_cell.angle_beta   90.00
_cell.angle_gamma   90.00
#
_symmetry.space_group_name_H-M   'P 1'
#
loop_
_entity.id
_entity.type
_entity.pdbx_description
1 polymer ?
#
loop_
_entity_poly.entity_id
_entity_poly.type
_entity_poly.pdbx_seq_one_letter_code
_entity_poly.pdbx_strand_id
1 'polypeptide(L)'
;MLVECRGFLNVKKQMTDLHLLHESIVDETEIDSLGHMNVRYYMFRVARANVELMKRSGVFVRKNPNQLIRRVDTYSRFRTEQFAGAKLNTLGGFIATEQTDRIDGATAYFEIRNPDSGDVAASFVITSDFVDVSTQEPIDASTTIDSDSKYLVEIPDYGRPRSLSLAKPDVGTLEEIEPVISDEQVPGMMSGRHENVVYTEDCDDRGRLREEIDLMFVLHRRNPDEEDVSFGPPEFRDLQGRRYSWAVMETRSVVFARPEAGNKIVSLGADTAYGEKWRQSRRWMFVKDTGQLLGISDTVGICIDLDARKAIPIPEATREAIERNYLPQFA
;
A
#
# COMPACT_ATOMS: atom_id res chain seq x y z
N MET A 1 -51.62 -0.09 -31.48
CA MET A 1 -50.33 -0.68 -31.88
C MET A 1 -49.44 -0.56 -30.65
N LEU A 2 -49.47 -1.63 -29.82
CA LEU A 2 -48.75 -1.72 -28.56
C LEU A 2 -47.31 -2.16 -28.86
N VAL A 3 -46.34 -1.32 -28.52
CA VAL A 3 -44.92 -1.66 -28.55
C VAL A 3 -44.56 -2.25 -27.18
N GLU A 4 -44.33 -3.53 -27.16
CA GLU A 4 -43.83 -4.26 -25.97
C GLU A 4 -42.44 -3.77 -25.58
N CYS A 5 -42.34 -3.18 -24.41
CA CYS A 5 -41.05 -2.98 -23.73
C CYS A 5 -40.52 -4.36 -23.32
N ARG A 6 -39.55 -4.89 -24.00
CA ARG A 6 -38.80 -6.07 -23.62
C ARG A 6 -38.09 -5.79 -22.29
N GLY A 7 -38.47 -6.57 -21.27
CA GLY A 7 -37.88 -6.51 -19.96
C GLY A 7 -36.38 -6.76 -19.99
N PHE A 8 -35.62 -5.89 -19.37
CA PHE A 8 -34.26 -6.15 -18.95
C PHE A 8 -34.32 -7.28 -17.91
N LEU A 9 -33.97 -8.47 -18.32
CA LEU A 9 -33.65 -9.56 -17.42
C LEU A 9 -32.46 -9.12 -16.57
N ASN A 10 -32.75 -8.73 -15.33
CA ASN A 10 -31.77 -8.62 -14.26
C ASN A 10 -31.23 -10.05 -13.98
N VAL A 11 -30.26 -10.48 -14.74
CA VAL A 11 -29.43 -11.61 -14.35
C VAL A 11 -28.63 -11.11 -13.16
N LYS A 12 -29.07 -11.38 -11.95
CA LYS A 12 -28.23 -11.30 -10.76
C LYS A 12 -27.07 -12.27 -11.01
N LYS A 13 -25.96 -11.73 -11.51
CA LYS A 13 -24.71 -12.48 -11.68
C LYS A 13 -24.37 -13.06 -10.31
N GLN A 14 -24.33 -14.37 -10.19
CA GLN A 14 -24.03 -15.06 -8.95
C GLN A 14 -22.56 -14.73 -8.64
N MET A 15 -22.36 -13.87 -7.64
CA MET A 15 -21.01 -13.47 -7.22
C MET A 15 -20.30 -14.66 -6.64
N THR A 16 -19.06 -14.86 -7.03
CA THR A 16 -18.22 -15.90 -6.47
C THR A 16 -17.59 -15.46 -5.17
N ASP A 17 -17.45 -16.39 -4.22
CA ASP A 17 -16.67 -16.16 -3.00
C ASP A 17 -15.21 -15.89 -3.34
N LEU A 18 -14.51 -15.17 -2.45
CA LEU A 18 -13.07 -14.94 -2.58
C LEU A 18 -12.32 -16.27 -2.60
N HIS A 19 -11.36 -16.40 -3.50
CA HIS A 19 -10.53 -17.60 -3.65
C HIS A 19 -9.38 -17.59 -2.67
N LEU A 20 -9.14 -18.70 -1.98
CA LEU A 20 -7.94 -18.91 -1.17
C LEU A 20 -6.71 -19.02 -2.09
N LEU A 21 -5.78 -18.09 -1.96
CA LEU A 21 -4.62 -17.93 -2.84
C LEU A 21 -3.29 -18.17 -2.12
N HIS A 22 -3.23 -17.85 -0.82
CA HIS A 22 -2.02 -18.05 -0.03
C HIS A 22 -2.35 -18.30 1.43
N GLU A 23 -1.61 -19.22 2.06
CA GLU A 23 -1.68 -19.53 3.48
C GLU A 23 -0.32 -19.28 4.12
N SER A 24 -0.31 -18.75 5.33
CA SER A 24 0.93 -18.46 6.05
C SER A 24 0.69 -18.44 7.56
N ILE A 25 1.79 -18.43 8.31
CA ILE A 25 1.80 -18.21 9.76
C ILE A 25 2.65 -16.96 9.99
N VAL A 26 2.28 -16.15 10.96
CA VAL A 26 3.06 -14.97 11.36
C VAL A 26 4.30 -15.44 12.12
N ASP A 27 5.48 -15.09 11.61
CA ASP A 27 6.76 -15.40 12.24
C ASP A 27 7.11 -14.35 13.30
N GLU A 28 7.89 -14.73 14.31
CA GLU A 28 8.36 -13.80 15.36
C GLU A 28 9.19 -12.64 14.79
N THR A 29 9.93 -12.87 13.71
CA THR A 29 10.71 -11.83 13.00
C THR A 29 9.85 -10.81 12.27
N GLU A 30 8.56 -11.05 12.14
CA GLU A 30 7.59 -10.14 11.54
C GLU A 30 6.97 -9.18 12.59
N ILE A 31 7.23 -9.41 13.87
CA ILE A 31 6.70 -8.61 14.98
C ILE A 31 7.56 -7.36 15.18
N ASP A 32 6.91 -6.21 15.23
CA ASP A 32 7.57 -4.94 15.42
C ASP A 32 7.65 -4.54 16.92
N SER A 33 8.22 -3.36 17.18
CA SER A 33 8.37 -2.82 18.54
C SER A 33 7.06 -2.62 19.30
N LEU A 34 5.91 -2.60 18.60
CA LEU A 34 4.58 -2.50 19.21
C LEU A 34 3.97 -3.86 19.57
N GLY A 35 4.69 -4.95 19.29
CA GLY A 35 4.33 -6.31 19.68
C GLY A 35 3.33 -6.99 18.73
N HIS A 36 3.13 -6.49 17.52
CA HIS A 36 2.28 -7.10 16.51
C HIS A 36 2.95 -7.15 15.14
N MET A 37 2.37 -7.91 14.19
CA MET A 37 2.90 -8.03 12.84
C MET A 37 2.93 -6.66 12.17
N ASN A 38 4.12 -6.26 11.72
CA ASN A 38 4.31 -5.00 11.01
C ASN A 38 3.57 -4.99 9.66
N VAL A 39 3.01 -3.83 9.30
CA VAL A 39 2.16 -3.65 8.11
C VAL A 39 2.84 -4.09 6.80
N ARG A 40 4.17 -4.02 6.70
CA ARG A 40 4.91 -4.46 5.50
C ARG A 40 4.72 -5.94 5.20
N TYR A 41 4.56 -6.79 6.20
CA TYR A 41 4.42 -8.24 6.00
C TYR A 41 3.05 -8.63 5.46
N TYR A 42 2.03 -7.77 5.63
CA TYR A 42 0.77 -7.93 4.90
C TYR A 42 0.99 -7.77 3.39
N MET A 43 1.85 -6.82 2.98
CA MET A 43 2.17 -6.59 1.57
C MET A 43 2.88 -7.79 0.92
N PHE A 44 3.78 -8.48 1.63
CA PHE A 44 4.42 -9.70 1.12
C PHE A 44 3.38 -10.80 0.83
N ARG A 45 2.42 -10.98 1.71
CA ARG A 45 1.37 -11.99 1.55
C ARG A 45 0.47 -11.69 0.37
N VAL A 46 0.02 -10.46 0.25
CA VAL A 46 -0.87 -10.06 -0.84
C VAL A 46 -0.16 -10.03 -2.19
N ALA A 47 1.12 -9.67 -2.24
CA ALA A 47 1.91 -9.73 -3.48
C ALA A 47 2.02 -11.18 -4.00
N ARG A 48 2.25 -12.15 -3.12
CA ARG A 48 2.25 -13.58 -3.47
C ARG A 48 0.88 -14.05 -3.96
N ALA A 49 -0.19 -13.64 -3.27
CA ALA A 49 -1.55 -13.96 -3.66
C ALA A 49 -1.93 -13.36 -5.01
N ASN A 50 -1.49 -12.13 -5.31
CA ASN A 50 -1.71 -11.48 -6.60
C ASN A 50 -1.06 -12.27 -7.75
N VAL A 51 0.19 -12.68 -7.60
CA VAL A 51 0.88 -13.52 -8.59
C VAL A 51 0.15 -14.86 -8.77
N GLU A 52 -0.33 -15.46 -7.68
CA GLU A 52 -1.04 -16.75 -7.72
C GLU A 52 -2.41 -16.60 -8.42
N LEU A 53 -3.14 -15.51 -8.16
CA LEU A 53 -4.40 -15.20 -8.86
C LEU A 53 -4.19 -15.08 -10.36
N MET A 54 -3.16 -14.32 -10.78
CA MET A 54 -2.80 -14.13 -12.19
C MET A 54 -2.47 -15.46 -12.87
N LYS A 55 -1.78 -16.37 -12.17
CA LYS A 55 -1.46 -17.71 -12.68
C LYS A 55 -2.71 -18.61 -12.82
N ARG A 56 -3.51 -18.71 -11.74
CA ARG A 56 -4.68 -19.61 -11.72
C ARG A 56 -5.77 -19.19 -12.69
N SER A 57 -5.92 -17.89 -12.89
CA SER A 57 -6.91 -17.35 -13.82
C SER A 57 -6.49 -17.44 -15.29
N GLY A 58 -5.20 -17.70 -15.56
CA GLY A 58 -4.65 -17.69 -16.92
C GLY A 58 -4.45 -16.29 -17.51
N VAL A 59 -4.70 -15.23 -16.75
CA VAL A 59 -4.43 -13.84 -17.16
C VAL A 59 -2.93 -13.64 -17.41
N PHE A 60 -2.09 -14.27 -16.60
CA PHE A 60 -0.65 -14.31 -16.81
C PHE A 60 -0.24 -15.66 -17.37
N VAL A 61 -0.08 -15.73 -18.67
CA VAL A 61 0.57 -16.86 -19.35
C VAL A 61 2.00 -16.47 -19.62
N ARG A 62 2.95 -17.04 -18.90
CA ARG A 62 4.39 -16.81 -19.08
C ARG A 62 4.89 -17.36 -20.43
N LYS A 63 4.32 -16.80 -21.52
CA LYS A 63 4.73 -17.11 -22.90
C LYS A 63 5.97 -16.34 -23.33
N ASN A 64 6.23 -15.20 -22.67
CA ASN A 64 7.36 -14.35 -22.97
C ASN A 64 8.21 -14.19 -21.69
N PRO A 65 9.44 -14.66 -21.68
CA PRO A 65 10.34 -14.51 -20.51
C PRO A 65 10.69 -13.05 -20.21
N ASN A 66 10.41 -12.15 -21.15
CA ASN A 66 10.62 -10.71 -20.98
C ASN A 66 9.43 -9.98 -20.39
N GLN A 67 8.35 -10.66 -20.00
CA GLN A 67 7.19 -10.04 -19.36
C GLN A 67 7.26 -10.17 -17.84
N LEU A 68 6.97 -9.06 -17.17
CA LEU A 68 6.85 -8.98 -15.72
C LEU A 68 5.49 -8.39 -15.36
N ILE A 69 4.88 -8.89 -14.29
CA ILE A 69 3.74 -8.25 -13.63
C ILE A 69 4.31 -7.15 -12.75
N ARG A 70 3.85 -5.91 -12.96
CA ARG A 70 4.19 -4.77 -12.13
C ARG A 70 2.96 -4.30 -11.38
N ARG A 71 3.07 -4.18 -10.07
CA ARG A 71 2.05 -3.59 -9.23
C ARG A 71 2.17 -2.06 -9.31
N VAL A 72 1.15 -1.41 -9.86
CA VAL A 72 1.18 0.04 -10.14
C VAL A 72 0.36 0.86 -9.15
N ASP A 73 -0.69 0.29 -8.56
CA ASP A 73 -1.51 0.96 -7.54
C ASP A 73 -1.91 -0.05 -6.47
N THR A 74 -1.72 0.29 -5.22
CA THR A 74 -2.11 -0.54 -4.09
C THR A 74 -2.79 0.32 -3.04
N TYR A 75 -4.08 0.11 -2.86
CA TYR A 75 -4.82 0.61 -1.71
C TYR A 75 -4.88 -0.48 -0.65
N SER A 76 -4.61 -0.13 0.60
CA SER A 76 -4.62 -1.05 1.75
C SER A 76 -5.42 -0.48 2.89
N ARG A 77 -6.14 -1.33 3.59
CA ARG A 77 -6.87 -0.98 4.82
C ARG A 77 -6.58 -2.00 5.90
N PHE A 78 -6.03 -1.55 7.03
CA PHE A 78 -5.67 -2.38 8.18
C PHE A 78 -6.79 -2.32 9.22
N ARG A 79 -7.14 -3.47 9.82
CA ARG A 79 -8.33 -3.61 10.66
C ARG A 79 -8.04 -4.26 12.00
N THR A 80 -7.32 -5.38 12.00
CA THR A 80 -7.08 -6.18 13.20
C THR A 80 -5.60 -6.56 13.27
N GLU A 81 -4.96 -6.25 14.39
CA GLU A 81 -3.57 -6.62 14.66
C GLU A 81 -3.43 -8.15 14.64
N GLN A 82 -2.29 -8.62 14.18
CA GLN A 82 -1.94 -10.03 14.16
C GLN A 82 -0.66 -10.25 14.96
N PHE A 83 -0.55 -11.40 15.61
CA PHE A 83 0.53 -11.72 16.54
C PHE A 83 1.30 -12.95 16.07
N ALA A 84 2.49 -13.18 16.62
CA ALA A 84 3.30 -14.35 16.32
C ALA A 84 2.49 -15.64 16.47
N GLY A 85 2.65 -16.59 15.55
CA GLY A 85 1.93 -17.85 15.51
C GLY A 85 0.52 -17.77 14.91
N ALA A 86 -0.03 -16.59 14.63
CA ALA A 86 -1.34 -16.46 14.00
C ALA A 86 -1.33 -17.05 12.58
N LYS A 87 -2.34 -17.86 12.26
CA LYS A 87 -2.56 -18.34 10.89
C LYS A 87 -3.26 -17.27 10.07
N LEU A 88 -2.82 -17.11 8.82
CA LEU A 88 -3.39 -16.12 7.91
C LEU A 88 -3.69 -16.75 6.54
N ASN A 89 -4.91 -16.53 6.10
CA ASN A 89 -5.38 -16.88 4.76
C ASN A 89 -5.50 -15.61 3.92
N THR A 90 -4.85 -15.57 2.77
CA THR A 90 -5.02 -14.48 1.79
C THR A 90 -5.97 -14.98 0.71
N LEU A 91 -7.12 -14.31 0.63
CA LEU A 91 -8.18 -14.61 -0.33
C LEU A 91 -8.31 -13.44 -1.30
N GLY A 92 -8.77 -13.71 -2.54
CA GLY A 92 -8.96 -12.63 -3.51
C GLY A 92 -9.62 -13.05 -4.79
N GLY A 93 -9.81 -12.07 -5.68
CA GLY A 93 -10.35 -12.20 -7.02
C GLY A 93 -10.27 -10.90 -7.79
N PHE A 94 -10.52 -10.94 -9.10
CA PHE A 94 -10.54 -9.75 -9.94
C PHE A 94 -11.83 -8.95 -9.76
N ILE A 95 -11.70 -7.65 -9.94
CA ILE A 95 -12.84 -6.72 -9.97
C ILE A 95 -13.18 -6.43 -11.42
N ALA A 96 -14.46 -6.41 -11.78
CA ALA A 96 -14.89 -6.02 -13.11
C ALA A 96 -14.48 -4.55 -13.43
N THR A 97 -13.90 -4.33 -14.59
CA THR A 97 -13.34 -3.03 -15.01
C THR A 97 -14.35 -1.88 -15.02
N GLU A 98 -15.63 -2.15 -15.20
CA GLU A 98 -16.71 -1.14 -15.17
C GLU A 98 -16.86 -0.45 -13.78
N GLN A 99 -16.18 -0.95 -12.76
CA GLN A 99 -16.25 -0.43 -11.39
C GLN A 99 -15.05 0.44 -11.00
N THR A 100 -14.13 0.70 -11.93
CA THR A 100 -12.87 1.37 -11.58
C THR A 100 -12.57 2.55 -12.50
N ASP A 101 -12.61 3.78 -11.98
CA ASP A 101 -12.02 4.99 -12.60
C ASP A 101 -10.48 4.98 -12.45
N ARG A 102 -9.84 3.82 -12.60
CA ARG A 102 -8.47 3.58 -12.17
C ARG A 102 -7.47 3.59 -13.32
N ILE A 103 -6.19 3.58 -12.92
CA ILE A 103 -5.04 3.31 -13.78
C ILE A 103 -5.29 2.04 -14.60
N ASP A 104 -4.99 2.07 -15.90
CA ASP A 104 -5.11 0.92 -16.78
C ASP A 104 -4.37 -0.30 -16.25
N GLY A 105 -5.02 -1.45 -16.25
CA GLY A 105 -4.44 -2.70 -15.74
C GLY A 105 -5.47 -3.66 -15.15
N ALA A 106 -5.00 -4.82 -14.72
CA ALA A 106 -5.82 -5.80 -14.02
C ALA A 106 -6.00 -5.40 -12.56
N THR A 107 -7.23 -5.12 -12.14
CA THR A 107 -7.55 -4.76 -10.76
C THR A 107 -8.12 -5.95 -10.01
N ALA A 108 -7.60 -6.21 -8.81
CA ALA A 108 -8.01 -7.30 -7.94
C ALA A 108 -8.26 -6.82 -6.51
N TYR A 109 -9.19 -7.48 -5.83
CA TYR A 109 -9.47 -7.31 -4.41
C TYR A 109 -8.93 -8.49 -3.62
N PHE A 110 -8.33 -8.21 -2.46
CA PHE A 110 -7.80 -9.23 -1.55
C PHE A 110 -8.19 -8.94 -0.11
N GLU A 111 -8.29 -10.02 0.67
CA GLU A 111 -8.40 -9.97 2.12
C GLU A 111 -7.37 -10.90 2.75
N ILE A 112 -6.76 -10.45 3.85
CA ILE A 112 -6.02 -11.31 4.75
C ILE A 112 -6.92 -11.58 5.95
N ARG A 113 -7.24 -12.85 6.17
CA ARG A 113 -8.12 -13.31 7.26
C ARG A 113 -7.38 -14.21 8.22
N ASN A 114 -7.67 -14.06 9.48
CA ASN A 114 -7.30 -15.06 10.48
C ASN A 114 -8.37 -16.16 10.50
N PRO A 115 -8.08 -17.41 10.09
CA PRO A 115 -9.07 -18.47 10.02
C PRO A 115 -9.55 -18.93 11.39
N ASP A 116 -8.77 -18.72 12.46
CA ASP A 116 -9.11 -19.18 13.81
C ASP A 116 -10.14 -18.22 14.47
N SER A 117 -10.06 -16.90 14.20
CA SER A 117 -11.02 -15.90 14.72
C SER A 117 -12.10 -15.53 13.71
N GLY A 118 -11.86 -15.74 12.42
CA GLY A 118 -12.72 -15.28 11.32
C GLY A 118 -12.55 -13.80 10.97
N ASP A 119 -11.67 -13.06 11.65
CA ASP A 119 -11.47 -11.64 11.45
C ASP A 119 -10.76 -11.33 10.14
N VAL A 120 -11.15 -10.22 9.51
CA VAL A 120 -10.39 -9.60 8.42
C VAL A 120 -9.29 -8.73 9.03
N ALA A 121 -8.05 -9.17 8.87
CA ALA A 121 -6.88 -8.44 9.36
C ALA A 121 -6.56 -7.22 8.49
N ALA A 122 -6.64 -7.37 7.17
CA ALA A 122 -6.45 -6.30 6.21
C ALA A 122 -7.18 -6.59 4.90
N SER A 123 -7.51 -5.55 4.14
CA SER A 123 -8.02 -5.64 2.78
C SER A 123 -7.23 -4.77 1.83
N PHE A 124 -7.19 -5.19 0.55
CA PHE A 124 -6.38 -4.54 -0.48
C PHE A 124 -7.15 -4.45 -1.78
N VAL A 125 -6.92 -3.36 -2.51
CA VAL A 125 -7.28 -3.25 -3.92
C VAL A 125 -6.00 -2.96 -4.69
N ILE A 126 -5.63 -3.87 -5.61
CA ILE A 126 -4.37 -3.81 -6.32
C ILE A 126 -4.65 -3.73 -7.82
N THR A 127 -4.03 -2.75 -8.47
CA THR A 127 -3.96 -2.70 -9.93
C THR A 127 -2.55 -3.09 -10.38
N SER A 128 -2.47 -4.02 -11.31
CA SER A 128 -1.22 -4.50 -11.90
C SER A 128 -1.25 -4.29 -13.41
N ASP A 129 -0.12 -3.86 -13.99
CA ASP A 129 0.13 -3.87 -15.41
C ASP A 129 1.17 -4.94 -15.78
N PHE A 130 1.38 -5.11 -17.08
CA PHE A 130 2.42 -5.97 -17.62
C PHE A 130 3.46 -5.09 -18.31
N VAL A 131 4.72 -5.34 -18.02
CA VAL A 131 5.82 -4.57 -18.59
C VAL A 131 6.84 -5.47 -19.24
N ASP A 132 7.52 -4.96 -20.27
CA ASP A 132 8.74 -5.57 -20.77
C ASP A 132 9.85 -5.40 -19.74
N VAL A 133 10.51 -6.49 -19.41
CA VAL A 133 11.55 -6.52 -18.36
C VAL A 133 12.74 -5.66 -18.71
N SER A 134 13.09 -5.56 -20.00
CA SER A 134 14.28 -4.85 -20.46
C SER A 134 14.07 -3.34 -20.57
N THR A 135 12.89 -2.93 -21.05
CA THR A 135 12.56 -1.51 -21.29
C THR A 135 11.75 -0.89 -20.15
N GLN A 136 11.07 -1.72 -19.33
CA GLN A 136 10.07 -1.31 -18.34
C GLN A 136 8.84 -0.61 -18.91
N GLU A 137 8.71 -0.62 -20.25
CA GLU A 137 7.55 -0.07 -20.91
C GLU A 137 6.32 -0.99 -20.74
N PRO A 138 5.13 -0.42 -20.60
CA PRO A 138 3.91 -1.20 -20.56
C PRO A 138 3.75 -2.04 -21.83
N ILE A 139 3.39 -3.30 -21.64
CA ILE A 139 3.00 -4.18 -22.74
C ILE A 139 1.49 -4.14 -22.81
N ASP A 140 0.95 -3.84 -23.98
CA ASP A 140 -0.47 -4.03 -24.25
C ASP A 140 -0.80 -5.53 -24.21
N ALA A 141 -0.90 -6.04 -23.00
CA ALA A 141 -1.51 -7.32 -22.75
C ALA A 141 -3.00 -7.04 -22.70
N SER A 142 -3.73 -7.25 -23.81
CA SER A 142 -5.19 -7.24 -23.85
C SER A 142 -5.75 -8.27 -22.84
N THR A 143 -5.61 -7.95 -21.58
CA THR A 143 -6.08 -8.71 -20.44
C THR A 143 -7.55 -8.43 -20.22
N THR A 144 -8.36 -8.79 -21.20
CA THR A 144 -9.79 -8.93 -20.97
C THR A 144 -9.96 -10.12 -20.02
N ILE A 145 -10.10 -9.82 -18.74
CA ILE A 145 -10.64 -10.79 -17.80
C ILE A 145 -12.04 -11.06 -18.29
N ASP A 146 -12.26 -12.29 -18.75
CA ASP A 146 -13.57 -12.72 -19.25
C ASP A 146 -14.64 -12.39 -18.20
N SER A 147 -15.68 -11.70 -18.61
CA SER A 147 -16.80 -11.32 -17.74
C SER A 147 -17.47 -12.52 -17.07
N ASP A 148 -17.29 -13.71 -17.63
CA ASP A 148 -17.80 -14.98 -17.06
C ASP A 148 -16.76 -15.73 -16.21
N SER A 149 -15.59 -15.12 -15.95
CA SER A 149 -14.55 -15.73 -15.15
C SER A 149 -15.05 -16.01 -13.71
N LYS A 150 -14.83 -17.24 -13.24
CA LYS A 150 -15.07 -17.62 -11.86
C LYS A 150 -14.28 -16.81 -10.84
N TYR A 151 -13.22 -16.12 -11.27
CA TYR A 151 -12.39 -15.27 -10.43
C TYR A 151 -12.90 -13.84 -10.28
N LEU A 152 -14.04 -13.48 -10.90
CA LEU A 152 -14.64 -12.18 -10.70
C LEU A 152 -15.35 -12.10 -9.35
N VAL A 153 -15.02 -11.05 -8.58
CA VAL A 153 -15.58 -10.78 -7.25
C VAL A 153 -16.04 -9.32 -7.15
N GLU A 154 -16.87 -9.02 -6.17
CA GLU A 154 -17.18 -7.65 -5.77
C GLU A 154 -16.43 -7.26 -4.51
N ILE A 155 -16.11 -5.97 -4.40
CA ILE A 155 -15.56 -5.43 -3.15
C ILE A 155 -16.71 -5.33 -2.15
N PRO A 156 -16.66 -6.02 -1.00
CA PRO A 156 -17.66 -5.85 0.04
C PRO A 156 -17.60 -4.42 0.61
N ASP A 157 -18.70 -3.91 1.13
CA ASP A 157 -18.79 -2.52 1.62
C ASP A 157 -17.70 -2.19 2.65
N TYR A 158 -17.38 -3.12 3.53
CA TYR A 158 -16.31 -2.93 4.51
C TYR A 158 -14.90 -2.92 3.88
N GLY A 159 -14.71 -3.45 2.68
CA GLY A 159 -13.44 -3.49 1.94
C GLY A 159 -13.21 -2.28 1.04
N ARG A 160 -14.26 -1.46 0.83
CA ARG A 160 -14.17 -0.25 -0.02
C ARG A 160 -13.26 0.82 0.60
N PRO A 161 -12.58 1.62 -0.22
CA PRO A 161 -11.86 2.81 0.23
C PRO A 161 -12.75 3.72 1.05
N ARG A 162 -12.18 4.29 2.12
CA ARG A 162 -12.92 5.12 3.06
C ARG A 162 -12.50 6.58 3.00
N SER A 163 -11.22 6.84 3.22
CA SER A 163 -10.68 8.19 3.36
C SER A 163 -9.83 8.61 2.16
N LEU A 164 -9.11 7.67 1.55
CA LEU A 164 -8.24 7.92 0.42
C LEU A 164 -8.98 7.76 -0.90
N SER A 165 -8.85 8.73 -1.79
CA SER A 165 -9.35 8.63 -3.17
C SER A 165 -8.57 7.57 -3.94
N LEU A 166 -9.22 6.90 -4.90
CA LEU A 166 -8.60 6.02 -5.87
C LEU A 166 -8.48 6.64 -7.27
N ALA A 167 -8.87 7.92 -7.42
CA ALA A 167 -8.65 8.66 -8.66
C ALA A 167 -7.15 8.76 -8.97
N LYS A 168 -6.83 9.01 -10.26
CA LYS A 168 -5.43 9.25 -10.65
C LYS A 168 -4.88 10.43 -9.86
N PRO A 169 -3.76 10.25 -9.12
CA PRO A 169 -3.22 11.33 -8.31
C PRO A 169 -2.58 12.40 -9.17
N ASP A 170 -2.65 13.64 -8.71
CA ASP A 170 -1.73 14.69 -9.16
C ASP A 170 -0.36 14.43 -8.50
N VAL A 171 0.66 14.32 -9.34
CA VAL A 171 1.96 13.79 -8.88
C VAL A 171 2.99 14.87 -8.58
N GLY A 172 2.95 16.02 -9.24
CA GLY A 172 3.97 17.06 -9.14
C GLY A 172 5.39 16.59 -9.57
N THR A 173 6.33 17.52 -9.67
CA THR A 173 7.73 17.25 -9.96
C THR A 173 8.60 17.50 -8.73
N LEU A 174 9.85 17.00 -8.73
CA LEU A 174 10.80 17.29 -7.65
C LEU A 174 11.01 18.81 -7.48
N GLU A 175 11.12 19.54 -8.58
CA GLU A 175 11.35 20.99 -8.59
C GLU A 175 10.16 21.77 -8.00
N GLU A 176 8.93 21.26 -8.14
CA GLU A 176 7.72 21.87 -7.57
C GLU A 176 7.54 21.55 -6.08
N ILE A 177 7.91 20.33 -5.67
CA ILE A 177 7.61 19.83 -4.33
C ILE A 177 8.75 20.14 -3.34
N GLU A 178 10.00 19.94 -3.74
CA GLU A 178 11.15 20.12 -2.84
C GLU A 178 11.21 21.49 -2.15
N PRO A 179 10.95 22.63 -2.84
CA PRO A 179 11.04 23.96 -2.20
C PRO A 179 9.97 24.23 -1.15
N VAL A 180 8.85 23.48 -1.16
CA VAL A 180 7.73 23.69 -0.22
C VAL A 180 7.72 22.69 0.93
N ILE A 181 8.59 21.68 0.89
CA ILE A 181 8.74 20.72 1.98
C ILE A 181 9.72 21.27 3.03
N SER A 182 9.33 21.23 4.27
CA SER A 182 10.20 21.59 5.38
C SER A 182 11.37 20.61 5.50
N ASP A 183 12.59 21.13 5.68
CA ASP A 183 13.76 20.30 6.06
C ASP A 183 13.69 19.82 7.52
N GLU A 184 12.77 20.38 8.30
CA GLU A 184 12.60 19.99 9.69
C GLU A 184 12.04 18.56 9.78
N GLN A 185 12.91 17.65 10.20
CA GLN A 185 12.50 16.26 10.48
C GLN A 185 11.88 16.23 11.87
N VAL A 186 10.61 15.92 11.93
CA VAL A 186 9.94 15.64 13.19
C VAL A 186 10.22 14.18 13.56
N PRO A 187 10.91 13.91 14.68
CA PRO A 187 11.24 12.55 15.07
C PRO A 187 10.02 11.65 15.03
N GLY A 188 10.15 10.52 14.33
CA GLY A 188 9.07 9.54 14.19
C GLY A 188 7.89 9.94 13.32
N MET A 189 7.90 11.09 12.72
CA MET A 189 6.94 11.47 11.68
C MET A 189 7.61 11.35 10.32
N MET A 190 6.85 10.79 9.37
CA MET A 190 7.33 10.61 7.99
C MET A 190 7.15 11.89 7.15
N SER A 191 6.91 13.05 7.77
CA SER A 191 6.92 14.37 7.14
C SER A 191 8.36 14.90 7.02
N GLY A 192 8.56 15.82 6.09
CA GLY A 192 9.89 16.38 5.79
C GLY A 192 10.67 15.55 4.77
N ARG A 193 11.96 15.84 4.69
CA ARG A 193 12.91 15.22 3.76
C ARG A 193 13.64 14.05 4.39
N HIS A 194 13.64 12.90 3.70
CA HIS A 194 14.40 11.72 4.10
C HIS A 194 15.18 11.17 2.92
N GLU A 195 16.34 10.60 3.18
CA GLU A 195 17.18 9.97 2.15
C GLU A 195 17.55 8.55 2.57
N ASN A 196 17.64 7.67 1.59
CA ASN A 196 18.12 6.30 1.77
C ASN A 196 18.73 5.77 0.49
N VAL A 197 19.29 4.57 0.55
CA VAL A 197 19.87 3.86 -0.59
C VAL A 197 19.13 2.53 -0.78
N VAL A 198 18.95 2.13 -2.03
CA VAL A 198 18.42 0.81 -2.37
C VAL A 198 19.52 -0.23 -2.22
N TYR A 199 19.32 -1.16 -1.30
CA TYR A 199 20.29 -2.23 -1.04
C TYR A 199 20.14 -3.39 -2.02
N THR A 200 21.25 -4.02 -2.40
CA THR A 200 21.28 -5.14 -3.36
C THR A 200 20.43 -6.32 -2.89
N GLU A 201 20.39 -6.58 -1.59
CA GLU A 201 19.61 -7.69 -1.02
C GLU A 201 18.09 -7.48 -1.08
N ASP A 202 17.63 -6.25 -1.34
CA ASP A 202 16.21 -5.93 -1.59
C ASP A 202 15.84 -6.04 -3.08
N CYS A 203 16.84 -6.26 -3.92
CA CYS A 203 16.67 -6.34 -5.36
C CYS A 203 16.51 -7.79 -5.84
N ASP A 204 15.95 -7.92 -7.03
CA ASP A 204 15.91 -9.16 -7.77
C ASP A 204 17.27 -9.46 -8.44
N ASP A 205 17.36 -10.57 -9.19
CA ASP A 205 18.55 -10.99 -9.93
C ASP A 205 18.96 -10.04 -11.07
N ARG A 206 18.14 -9.04 -11.37
CA ARG A 206 18.39 -7.97 -12.35
C ARG A 206 18.80 -6.66 -11.69
N GLY A 207 18.93 -6.66 -10.37
CA GLY A 207 19.32 -5.49 -9.60
C GLY A 207 18.19 -4.47 -9.36
N ARG A 208 16.93 -4.82 -9.59
CA ARG A 208 15.77 -3.94 -9.36
C ARG A 208 15.05 -4.29 -8.07
N LEU A 209 14.54 -3.29 -7.38
CA LEU A 209 13.73 -3.49 -6.17
C LEU A 209 12.60 -4.50 -6.43
N ARG A 210 12.53 -5.56 -5.62
CA ARG A 210 11.56 -6.64 -5.77
C ARG A 210 10.12 -6.13 -5.67
N GLU A 211 9.20 -6.72 -6.46
CA GLU A 211 7.79 -6.32 -6.52
C GLU A 211 7.02 -6.46 -5.19
N GLU A 212 7.42 -7.39 -4.33
CA GLU A 212 6.83 -7.57 -3.02
C GLU A 212 7.22 -6.48 -2.02
N ILE A 213 8.29 -5.71 -2.28
CA ILE A 213 8.72 -4.61 -1.43
C ILE A 213 8.00 -3.33 -1.88
N ASP A 214 7.22 -2.74 -0.98
CA ASP A 214 6.66 -1.41 -1.21
C ASP A 214 7.75 -0.34 -1.11
N LEU A 215 7.71 0.67 -2.00
CA LEU A 215 8.69 1.76 -2.02
C LEU A 215 8.82 2.47 -0.68
N MET A 216 7.72 2.60 0.06
CA MET A 216 7.72 3.18 1.40
C MET A 216 8.70 2.48 2.35
N PHE A 217 8.89 1.17 2.21
CA PHE A 217 9.74 0.41 3.13
C PHE A 217 11.22 0.54 2.84
N VAL A 218 11.60 0.99 1.63
CA VAL A 218 13.01 1.35 1.34
C VAL A 218 13.49 2.43 2.32
N LEU A 219 12.63 3.38 2.66
CA LEU A 219 12.96 4.48 3.58
C LEU A 219 13.06 4.06 5.04
N HIS A 220 12.41 2.96 5.40
CA HIS A 220 12.43 2.42 6.77
C HIS A 220 13.55 1.41 7.00
N ARG A 221 14.28 1.06 5.94
CA ARG A 221 15.41 0.17 6.09
C ARG A 221 16.57 0.96 6.66
N ARG A 222 17.17 0.40 7.69
CA ARG A 222 18.35 0.96 8.35
C ARG A 222 19.62 0.47 7.68
N ASN A 223 20.64 1.31 7.77
CA ASN A 223 21.98 0.91 7.44
C ASN A 223 22.33 -0.33 8.27
N PRO A 224 22.76 -1.45 7.64
CA PRO A 224 23.19 -2.66 8.36
C PRO A 224 24.33 -2.42 9.35
N ASP A 225 25.07 -1.31 9.18
CA ASP A 225 26.16 -0.91 10.05
C ASP A 225 25.71 -0.13 11.32
N GLU A 226 24.41 0.19 11.44
CA GLU A 226 23.84 0.82 12.63
C GLU A 226 23.41 -0.25 13.63
N GLU A 227 24.17 -0.38 14.72
CA GLU A 227 23.84 -1.27 15.82
C GLU A 227 22.50 -0.88 16.47
N ASP A 228 21.68 -1.88 16.66
CA ASP A 228 20.50 -1.95 17.52
C ASP A 228 19.41 -0.90 17.29
N VAL A 229 18.44 -1.28 16.47
CA VAL A 229 17.22 -0.50 16.48
C VAL A 229 15.98 -1.37 16.30
N SER A 230 15.11 -1.27 17.29
CA SER A 230 13.79 -1.89 17.24
C SER A 230 13.08 -1.53 15.93
N PHE A 231 12.75 -2.55 15.18
CA PHE A 231 11.97 -2.42 13.98
C PHE A 231 10.52 -2.04 14.33
N GLY A 232 10.05 -0.92 13.85
CA GLY A 232 8.68 -0.50 14.06
C GLY A 232 8.52 1.02 14.21
N PRO A 233 7.28 1.48 14.35
CA PRO A 233 7.00 2.89 14.55
C PRO A 233 7.59 3.37 15.89
N PRO A 234 8.02 4.63 15.95
CA PRO A 234 8.57 5.20 17.18
C PRO A 234 7.51 5.31 18.27
N GLU A 235 7.93 5.16 19.48
CA GLU A 235 7.14 5.48 20.67
C GLU A 235 7.36 6.94 21.05
N PHE A 236 6.28 7.65 21.24
CA PHE A 236 6.29 9.02 21.73
C PHE A 236 5.77 9.12 23.15
N ARG A 237 6.13 10.21 23.85
CA ARG A 237 5.54 10.56 25.15
C ARG A 237 5.01 11.98 25.10
N ASP A 238 3.79 12.16 25.63
CA ASP A 238 3.25 13.50 25.84
C ASP A 238 3.81 14.15 27.13
N LEU A 239 3.40 15.38 27.41
CA LEU A 239 3.85 16.12 28.59
C LEU A 239 3.45 15.46 29.92
N GLN A 240 2.46 14.58 29.92
CA GLN A 240 2.01 13.79 31.05
C GLN A 240 2.71 12.44 31.16
N GLY A 241 3.65 12.15 30.24
CA GLY A 241 4.39 10.89 30.17
C GLY A 241 3.62 9.74 29.56
N ARG A 242 2.40 9.97 29.00
CA ARG A 242 1.59 8.96 28.34
C ARG A 242 2.26 8.53 27.04
N ARG A 243 2.38 7.22 26.85
CA ARG A 243 2.97 6.61 25.66
C ARG A 243 1.96 6.60 24.53
N TYR A 244 2.34 7.09 23.37
CA TYR A 244 1.48 7.06 22.18
C TYR A 244 2.27 6.80 20.89
N SER A 245 1.55 6.43 19.86
CA SER A 245 2.08 6.23 18.50
C SER A 245 0.98 6.38 17.46
N TRP A 246 1.29 6.04 16.23
CA TRP A 246 0.37 6.10 15.11
C TRP A 246 -0.03 4.70 14.66
N ALA A 247 -1.33 4.39 14.69
CA ALA A 247 -1.87 3.22 14.02
C ALA A 247 -2.21 3.59 12.57
N VAL A 248 -1.58 2.92 11.62
CA VAL A 248 -1.91 3.07 10.19
C VAL A 248 -3.23 2.37 9.91
N MET A 249 -4.19 3.13 9.37
CA MET A 249 -5.53 2.65 9.06
C MET A 249 -5.71 2.38 7.57
N GLU A 250 -5.22 3.30 6.73
CA GLU A 250 -5.30 3.21 5.28
C GLU A 250 -3.98 3.68 4.67
N THR A 251 -3.57 3.02 3.59
CA THR A 251 -2.49 3.49 2.73
C THR A 251 -2.88 3.34 1.26
N ARG A 252 -2.35 4.20 0.42
CA ARG A 252 -2.36 4.03 -1.02
C ARG A 252 -0.98 4.32 -1.56
N SER A 253 -0.40 3.38 -2.30
CA SER A 253 0.88 3.55 -2.98
C SER A 253 0.68 3.43 -4.49
N VAL A 254 1.10 4.45 -5.24
CA VAL A 254 1.15 4.43 -6.70
C VAL A 254 2.61 4.43 -7.12
N VAL A 255 3.00 3.44 -7.92
CA VAL A 255 4.37 3.20 -8.35
C VAL A 255 4.49 3.47 -9.85
N PHE A 256 5.36 4.39 -10.23
CA PHE A 256 5.63 4.77 -11.62
C PHE A 256 6.89 4.08 -12.16
N ALA A 257 7.89 3.89 -11.29
CA ALA A 257 9.13 3.21 -11.63
C ALA A 257 9.67 2.45 -10.42
N ARG A 258 10.48 1.41 -10.67
CA ARG A 258 11.20 0.67 -9.64
C ARG A 258 12.67 1.09 -9.65
N PRO A 259 13.23 1.48 -8.50
CA PRO A 259 14.64 1.83 -8.41
C PRO A 259 15.54 0.61 -8.51
N GLU A 260 16.79 0.86 -8.85
CA GLU A 260 17.85 -0.15 -8.94
C GLU A 260 18.75 -0.10 -7.70
N ALA A 261 19.48 -1.20 -7.47
CA ALA A 261 20.48 -1.29 -6.40
C ALA A 261 21.47 -0.12 -6.49
N GLY A 262 21.75 0.51 -5.35
CA GLY A 262 22.63 1.67 -5.28
C GLY A 262 21.96 3.02 -5.60
N ASN A 263 20.74 3.05 -6.11
CA ASN A 263 20.04 4.31 -6.29
C ASN A 263 19.86 5.01 -4.94
N LYS A 264 20.18 6.30 -4.90
CA LYS A 264 19.85 7.18 -3.77
C LYS A 264 18.43 7.67 -3.94
N ILE A 265 17.61 7.40 -2.94
CA ILE A 265 16.20 7.81 -2.92
C ILE A 265 16.07 9.05 -2.03
N VAL A 266 15.46 10.10 -2.56
CA VAL A 266 14.97 11.21 -1.76
C VAL A 266 13.45 11.07 -1.62
N SER A 267 12.99 11.18 -0.40
CA SER A 267 11.59 11.15 -0.05
C SER A 267 11.17 12.46 0.58
N LEU A 268 10.12 13.04 0.05
CA LEU A 268 9.54 14.29 0.50
C LEU A 268 8.14 14.01 1.05
N GLY A 269 7.86 14.41 2.29
CA GLY A 269 6.60 14.11 2.95
C GLY A 269 5.94 15.33 3.55
N ALA A 270 4.61 15.45 3.37
CA ALA A 270 3.80 16.50 3.95
C ALA A 270 2.52 15.92 4.58
N ASP A 271 1.99 16.64 5.56
CA ASP A 271 0.65 16.39 6.07
C ASP A 271 -0.36 17.14 5.19
N THR A 272 -1.34 16.42 4.66
CA THR A 272 -2.33 16.96 3.70
C THR A 272 -3.69 17.20 4.34
N ALA A 273 -4.02 16.46 5.41
CA ALA A 273 -5.20 16.69 6.22
C ALA A 273 -4.98 16.17 7.64
N TYR A 274 -5.68 16.74 8.61
CA TYR A 274 -5.69 16.23 9.99
C TYR A 274 -6.97 16.64 10.73
N GLY A 275 -7.25 15.91 11.81
CA GLY A 275 -8.37 16.17 12.70
C GLY A 275 -7.95 16.04 14.16
N GLU A 276 -8.91 15.86 15.05
CA GLU A 276 -8.62 15.74 16.48
C GLU A 276 -7.72 14.55 16.82
N LYS A 277 -7.94 13.39 16.15
CA LYS A 277 -7.29 12.11 16.48
C LYS A 277 -6.58 11.45 15.31
N TRP A 278 -6.59 12.02 14.12
CA TRP A 278 -6.09 11.43 12.89
C TRP A 278 -5.34 12.43 12.06
N ARG A 279 -4.47 11.93 11.18
CA ARG A 279 -3.78 12.70 10.15
C ARG A 279 -3.75 11.93 8.84
N GLN A 280 -3.68 12.65 7.74
CA GLN A 280 -3.36 12.14 6.42
C GLN A 280 -2.06 12.78 5.96
N SER A 281 -1.16 11.98 5.43
CA SER A 281 0.10 12.45 4.87
C SER A 281 0.30 11.89 3.47
N ARG A 282 0.94 12.67 2.61
CA ARG A 282 1.43 12.28 1.30
C ARG A 282 2.93 12.27 1.29
N ARG A 283 3.50 11.33 0.57
CA ARG A 283 4.92 11.16 0.37
C ARG A 283 5.22 10.95 -1.10
N TRP A 284 6.19 11.68 -1.61
CA TRP A 284 6.77 11.53 -2.94
C TRP A 284 8.15 10.91 -2.81
N MET A 285 8.50 10.02 -3.74
CA MET A 285 9.79 9.35 -3.76
C MET A 285 10.44 9.50 -5.12
N PHE A 286 11.68 10.01 -5.13
CA PHE A 286 12.43 10.29 -6.34
C PHE A 286 13.80 9.62 -6.29
N VAL A 287 14.36 9.31 -7.47
CA VAL A 287 15.81 9.04 -7.58
C VAL A 287 16.52 10.38 -7.45
N LYS A 288 17.39 10.52 -6.43
CA LYS A 288 18.04 11.79 -6.08
C LYS A 288 18.82 12.40 -7.24
N ASP A 289 19.59 11.55 -7.93
CA ASP A 289 20.55 12.02 -8.95
C ASP A 289 19.87 12.40 -10.27
N THR A 290 18.69 11.89 -10.57
CA THR A 290 17.97 12.10 -11.84
C THR A 290 16.69 12.92 -11.69
N GLY A 291 16.16 13.06 -10.47
CA GLY A 291 14.83 13.63 -10.23
C GLY A 291 13.66 12.74 -10.72
N GLN A 292 13.94 11.50 -11.15
CA GLN A 292 12.89 10.60 -11.62
C GLN A 292 11.93 10.27 -10.48
N LEU A 293 10.63 10.52 -10.69
CA LEU A 293 9.58 10.10 -9.76
C LEU A 293 9.42 8.58 -9.78
N LEU A 294 9.58 7.95 -8.63
CA LEU A 294 9.41 6.52 -8.43
C LEU A 294 7.98 6.17 -8.01
N GLY A 295 7.38 6.99 -7.17
CA GLY A 295 6.04 6.76 -6.68
C GLY A 295 5.58 7.79 -5.66
N ILE A 296 4.31 7.69 -5.31
CA ILE A 296 3.70 8.45 -4.22
C ILE A 296 3.01 7.48 -3.26
N SER A 297 2.90 7.89 -2.00
CA SER A 297 2.15 7.14 -1.00
C SER A 297 1.34 8.08 -0.11
N ASP A 298 0.05 7.81 0.00
CA ASP A 298 -0.86 8.46 0.94
C ASP A 298 -1.08 7.53 2.13
N THR A 299 -1.09 8.09 3.35
CA THR A 299 -1.30 7.33 4.58
C THR A 299 -2.27 8.06 5.50
N VAL A 300 -3.25 7.33 6.02
CA VAL A 300 -4.13 7.80 7.10
C VAL A 300 -3.77 7.06 8.37
N GLY A 301 -3.35 7.82 9.40
CA GLY A 301 -3.00 7.31 10.71
C GLY A 301 -3.90 7.88 11.80
N ILE A 302 -4.16 7.06 12.83
CA ILE A 302 -4.85 7.47 14.06
C ILE A 302 -3.86 7.50 15.21
N CYS A 303 -3.88 8.58 16.01
CA CYS A 303 -3.10 8.69 17.23
C CYS A 303 -3.69 7.76 18.29
N ILE A 304 -2.89 6.83 18.81
CA ILE A 304 -3.31 5.83 19.80
C ILE A 304 -2.47 5.90 21.06
N ASP A 305 -3.13 5.75 22.18
CA ASP A 305 -2.50 5.43 23.46
C ASP A 305 -2.03 3.97 23.43
N LEU A 306 -0.73 3.72 23.66
CA LEU A 306 -0.14 2.39 23.53
C LEU A 306 -0.52 1.47 24.70
N ASP A 307 -0.81 2.03 25.87
CA ASP A 307 -1.18 1.25 27.05
C ASP A 307 -2.69 0.92 27.07
N ALA A 308 -3.53 1.92 26.73
CA ALA A 308 -4.98 1.75 26.68
C ALA A 308 -5.49 1.16 25.38
N ARG A 309 -4.67 1.11 24.31
CA ARG A 309 -5.03 0.67 22.94
C ARG A 309 -6.27 1.39 22.40
N LYS A 310 -6.35 2.71 22.60
CA LYS A 310 -7.49 3.54 22.20
C LYS A 310 -7.02 4.79 21.49
N ALA A 311 -7.83 5.24 20.55
CA ALA A 311 -7.60 6.51 19.84
C ALA A 311 -7.71 7.68 20.83
N ILE A 312 -6.71 8.56 20.80
CA ILE A 312 -6.59 9.75 21.64
C ILE A 312 -6.48 11.00 20.79
N PRO A 313 -6.84 12.19 21.33
CA PRO A 313 -6.50 13.46 20.68
C PRO A 313 -4.99 13.57 20.45
N ILE A 314 -4.61 14.12 19.30
CA ILE A 314 -3.20 14.38 18.97
C ILE A 314 -2.63 15.33 19.99
N PRO A 315 -1.54 14.96 20.70
CA PRO A 315 -0.89 15.86 21.66
C PRO A 315 -0.45 17.17 21.01
N GLU A 316 -0.50 18.27 21.75
CA GLU A 316 -0.33 19.63 21.21
C GLU A 316 1.01 19.80 20.47
N ALA A 317 2.13 19.38 21.06
CA ALA A 317 3.43 19.47 20.41
C ALA A 317 3.51 18.71 19.05
N THR A 318 2.80 17.58 18.95
CA THR A 318 2.69 16.83 17.70
C THR A 318 1.77 17.54 16.71
N ARG A 319 0.70 18.15 17.18
CA ARG A 319 -0.20 18.97 16.35
C ARG A 319 0.54 20.14 15.74
N GLU A 320 1.32 20.88 16.52
CA GLU A 320 2.16 21.96 16.04
C GLU A 320 3.16 21.50 14.98
N ALA A 321 3.74 20.30 15.16
CA ALA A 321 4.63 19.70 14.17
C ALA A 321 3.91 19.36 12.85
N ILE A 322 2.67 18.85 12.93
CA ILE A 322 1.81 18.63 11.76
C ILE A 322 1.54 19.95 11.07
N GLU A 323 1.16 21.00 11.80
CA GLU A 323 0.83 22.32 11.26
C GLU A 323 2.00 22.97 10.52
N ARG A 324 3.24 22.77 10.98
CA ARG A 324 4.45 23.26 10.29
C ARG A 324 4.71 22.56 8.94
N ASN A 325 4.21 21.32 8.78
CA ASN A 325 4.37 20.53 7.56
C ASN A 325 3.05 20.36 6.79
N TYR A 326 2.08 21.23 7.04
CA TYR A 326 0.73 21.12 6.47
C TYR A 326 0.65 21.75 5.10
N LEU A 327 0.41 20.92 4.08
CA LEU A 327 0.30 21.31 2.67
C LEU A 327 -1.02 20.80 2.07
N PRO A 328 -2.17 21.45 2.39
CA PRO A 328 -3.49 20.96 1.97
C PRO A 328 -3.73 20.97 0.47
N GLN A 329 -2.95 21.72 -0.31
CA GLN A 329 -3.04 21.73 -1.77
C GLN A 329 -2.69 20.39 -2.41
N PHE A 330 -2.08 19.47 -1.67
CA PHE A 330 -1.74 18.12 -2.12
C PHE A 330 -2.70 17.04 -1.56
N ALA A 331 -3.81 17.42 -0.94
CA ALA A 331 -4.79 16.49 -0.35
C ALA A 331 -5.49 15.60 -1.41
#